data_aaae3b14b3017a8d3d808bb0e2cac1a2
#
_entry.id   aaae3b14b3017a8d3d808bb0e2cac1a2
#
_cell.length_a   1.000
_cell.length_b   1.000
_cell.length_c   1.000
_cell.angle_alpha   90.00
_cell.angle_beta   90.00
_cell.angle_gamma   90.00
#
_symmetry.space_group_name_H-M   'P 1'
#
loop_
_entity.id
_entity.type
_entity.pdbx_description
1 polymer ?
#
loop_
_entity_poly.entity_id
_entity_poly.type
_entity_poly.pdbx_seq_one_letter_code
_entity_poly.pdbx_strand_id
1 'polypeptide(L)'
;MRRIVVTGMGLVTPLGIGLERVWGRLLAGESGIGAIQSFEVSDLPSRIAGQVPRGDKASGLFNADDWVPPKDQRRMDQFIVFAMGAAAQAVDDAGWHPTDEEECERTGVMIGSGIGGLPGITECAITLQERGPRRISPFFIPASLINLASGHVSIRYGFKGPNHSVVTACSTGAHAIGDAARLIMLDDADVMVCGGTEAAICRLGLAGFAAARALSTGFNDDPPRASRPWDEARDGFVMGEGAGILVLEEYEHAKNRDAKIYAEVIGYGMSGDAFHLTAPAEDGNGAFRSMRNALKSARLSPDKIDYINAHGTSTPLGDEIELGAVKRLFGDHAYELSMSSTKSAIGHLLGAAGSVEAIFAILALRDGVVPPTLNLDNPSPSCDIDLVPKQAKERRVRYALSNSFGFGGTNASLIFSGPG
;
A
#
# COMPACT_ATOMS: atom_id res chain seq x y z
N MET A 1 13.85 14.53 19.63
CA MET A 1 12.68 14.10 18.85
C MET A 1 12.63 12.59 19.01
N ARG A 2 11.49 12.03 19.37
CA ARG A 2 11.33 10.59 19.57
C ARG A 2 11.62 9.83 18.26
N ARG A 3 12.33 8.71 18.34
CA ARG A 3 12.64 7.84 17.21
C ARG A 3 11.49 6.86 17.00
N ILE A 4 11.19 6.52 15.77
CA ILE A 4 10.03 5.68 15.43
C ILE A 4 10.53 4.43 14.72
N VAL A 5 10.19 3.27 15.26
CA VAL A 5 10.58 1.98 14.71
C VAL A 5 9.36 1.15 14.29
N VAL A 6 9.59 0.20 13.40
CA VAL A 6 8.60 -0.77 12.95
C VAL A 6 8.85 -2.06 13.71
N THR A 7 7.89 -2.49 14.54
CA THR A 7 8.00 -3.69 15.36
C THR A 7 7.14 -4.85 14.85
N GLY A 8 6.14 -4.57 14.02
CA GLY A 8 5.30 -5.60 13.41
C GLY A 8 4.75 -5.22 12.06
N MET A 9 4.51 -6.20 11.22
CA MET A 9 3.98 -6.02 9.87
C MET A 9 3.00 -7.15 9.49
N GLY A 10 2.00 -6.82 8.68
CA GLY A 10 1.03 -7.81 8.18
C GLY A 10 0.59 -7.49 6.75
N LEU A 11 0.43 -8.53 5.93
CA LEU A 11 0.12 -8.43 4.52
C LEU A 11 -1.08 -9.30 4.11
N VAL A 12 -1.95 -8.70 3.32
CA VAL A 12 -2.98 -9.35 2.51
C VAL A 12 -2.83 -8.82 1.09
N THR A 13 -2.45 -9.65 0.13
CA THR A 13 -2.08 -9.21 -1.23
C THR A 13 -2.54 -10.21 -2.29
N PRO A 14 -2.50 -9.87 -3.58
CA PRO A 14 -2.71 -10.82 -4.67
C PRO A 14 -1.71 -12.01 -4.68
N LEU A 15 -0.57 -11.88 -4.02
CA LEU A 15 0.37 -13.00 -3.81
C LEU A 15 0.04 -13.85 -2.57
N GLY A 16 -1.05 -13.56 -1.87
CA GLY A 16 -1.48 -14.28 -0.66
C GLY A 16 -1.32 -13.47 0.62
N ILE A 17 -1.16 -14.18 1.73
CA ILE A 17 -1.05 -13.61 3.09
C ILE A 17 0.25 -14.04 3.77
N GLY A 18 0.69 -13.24 4.75
CA GLY A 18 1.90 -13.48 5.54
C GLY A 18 3.17 -12.96 4.90
N LEU A 19 4.05 -12.38 5.72
CA LEU A 19 5.25 -11.65 5.26
C LEU A 19 6.17 -12.52 4.42
N GLU A 20 6.63 -13.64 4.97
CA GLU A 20 7.67 -14.46 4.34
C GLU A 20 7.18 -15.11 3.03
N ARG A 21 5.92 -15.54 2.99
CA ARG A 21 5.33 -16.13 1.79
C ARG A 21 5.16 -15.11 0.68
N VAL A 22 4.55 -13.97 0.99
CA VAL A 22 4.33 -12.90 -0.01
C VAL A 22 5.67 -12.38 -0.53
N TRP A 23 6.63 -12.17 0.36
CA TRP A 23 7.97 -11.73 0.00
C TRP A 23 8.71 -12.76 -0.87
N GLY A 24 8.71 -14.03 -0.48
CA GLY A 24 9.34 -15.09 -1.27
C GLY A 24 8.75 -15.21 -2.68
N ARG A 25 7.43 -15.13 -2.83
CA ARG A 25 6.76 -15.14 -4.13
C ARG A 25 7.07 -13.90 -4.97
N LEU A 26 7.14 -12.72 -4.33
CA LEU A 26 7.53 -11.48 -5.00
C LEU A 26 8.96 -11.57 -5.55
N LEU A 27 9.91 -12.04 -4.74
CA LEU A 27 11.31 -12.23 -5.18
C LEU A 27 11.46 -13.30 -6.26
N ALA A 28 10.61 -14.33 -6.23
CA ALA A 28 10.55 -15.36 -7.28
C ALA A 28 9.98 -14.83 -8.62
N GLY A 29 9.49 -13.58 -8.65
CA GLY A 29 8.91 -12.99 -9.86
C GLY A 29 7.53 -13.54 -10.20
N GLU A 30 6.79 -14.03 -9.21
CA GLU A 30 5.41 -14.47 -9.43
C GLU A 30 4.45 -13.30 -9.60
N SER A 31 3.45 -13.46 -10.46
CA SER A 31 2.37 -12.50 -10.64
C SER A 31 1.10 -12.96 -9.94
N GLY A 32 0.47 -12.06 -9.18
CA GLY A 32 -0.86 -12.25 -8.61
C GLY A 32 -1.98 -11.66 -9.47
N ILE A 33 -1.66 -11.21 -10.70
CA ILE A 33 -2.64 -10.64 -11.63
C ILE A 33 -3.26 -11.77 -12.46
N GLY A 34 -4.59 -11.78 -12.53
CA GLY A 34 -5.34 -12.79 -13.25
C GLY A 34 -6.64 -12.26 -13.85
N ALA A 35 -7.32 -13.11 -14.61
CA ALA A 35 -8.67 -12.82 -15.09
C ALA A 35 -9.66 -12.78 -13.93
N ILE A 36 -10.56 -11.82 -13.94
CA ILE A 36 -11.63 -11.70 -12.93
C ILE A 36 -12.68 -12.79 -13.18
N GLN A 37 -12.95 -13.58 -12.15
CA GLN A 37 -13.93 -14.68 -12.18
C GLN A 37 -15.05 -14.51 -11.15
N SER A 38 -14.95 -13.54 -10.26
CA SER A 38 -15.89 -13.34 -9.15
C SER A 38 -17.21 -12.67 -9.55
N PHE A 39 -17.25 -12.03 -10.72
CA PHE A 39 -18.45 -11.38 -11.29
C PHE A 39 -18.29 -11.23 -12.81
N GLU A 40 -19.41 -10.92 -13.49
CA GLU A 40 -19.45 -10.75 -14.94
C GLU A 40 -18.70 -9.50 -15.41
N VAL A 41 -17.78 -9.68 -16.37
CA VAL A 41 -16.89 -8.62 -16.88
C VAL A 41 -16.79 -8.58 -18.41
N SER A 42 -17.57 -9.38 -19.15
CA SER A 42 -17.46 -9.51 -20.61
C SER A 42 -17.72 -8.20 -21.37
N ASP A 43 -18.51 -7.31 -20.79
CA ASP A 43 -18.85 -5.98 -21.32
C ASP A 43 -17.89 -4.87 -20.85
N LEU A 44 -16.87 -5.20 -20.03
CA LEU A 44 -15.91 -4.23 -19.53
C LEU A 44 -14.64 -4.21 -20.37
N PRO A 45 -14.02 -3.03 -20.59
CA PRO A 45 -12.79 -2.92 -21.36
C PRO A 45 -11.60 -3.63 -20.71
N SER A 46 -11.51 -3.61 -19.38
CA SER A 46 -10.52 -4.35 -18.59
C SER A 46 -11.20 -5.47 -17.82
N ARG A 47 -10.69 -6.70 -17.96
CA ARG A 47 -11.25 -7.92 -17.38
C ARG A 47 -10.29 -8.63 -16.43
N ILE A 48 -9.26 -7.91 -16.01
CA ILE A 48 -8.15 -8.43 -15.21
C ILE A 48 -7.96 -7.62 -13.94
N ALA A 49 -7.46 -8.27 -12.89
CA ALA A 49 -7.13 -7.63 -11.62
C ALA A 49 -6.16 -8.46 -10.79
N GLY A 50 -5.50 -7.81 -9.84
CA GLY A 50 -4.80 -8.47 -8.74
C GLY A 50 -5.77 -8.72 -7.60
N GLN A 51 -6.45 -9.86 -7.59
CA GLN A 51 -7.39 -10.24 -6.53
C GLN A 51 -6.67 -11.03 -5.43
N VAL A 52 -7.07 -10.83 -4.18
CA VAL A 52 -6.58 -11.62 -3.04
C VAL A 52 -7.07 -13.06 -3.18
N PRO A 53 -6.16 -14.04 -3.27
CA PRO A 53 -6.53 -15.44 -3.43
C PRO A 53 -7.19 -15.98 -2.16
N ARG A 54 -8.34 -16.66 -2.36
CA ARG A 54 -9.18 -17.19 -1.28
C ARG A 54 -8.91 -18.66 -1.03
N GLY A 55 -8.95 -19.08 0.25
CA GLY A 55 -8.77 -20.47 0.61
C GLY A 55 -8.16 -20.67 1.99
N ASP A 56 -7.49 -21.78 2.19
CA ASP A 56 -6.91 -22.17 3.47
C ASP A 56 -5.71 -21.29 3.87
N LYS A 57 -5.73 -20.80 5.10
CA LYS A 57 -4.66 -19.98 5.71
C LYS A 57 -3.31 -20.71 5.74
N ALA A 58 -3.28 -22.00 6.03
CA ALA A 58 -2.03 -22.76 6.04
C ALA A 58 -1.35 -22.83 4.67
N SER A 59 -2.16 -22.72 3.60
CA SER A 59 -1.69 -22.59 2.21
C SER A 59 -1.33 -21.15 1.84
N GLY A 60 -1.42 -20.20 2.76
CA GLY A 60 -1.14 -18.77 2.53
C GLY A 60 -2.22 -18.05 1.74
N LEU A 61 -3.43 -18.61 1.74
CA LEU A 61 -4.60 -18.02 1.10
C LEU A 61 -5.46 -17.32 2.15
N PHE A 62 -6.26 -16.35 1.72
CA PHE A 62 -7.08 -15.58 2.63
C PHE A 62 -8.44 -16.26 2.88
N ASN A 63 -8.74 -16.53 4.15
CA ASN A 63 -10.08 -16.92 4.57
C ASN A 63 -10.56 -15.92 5.63
N ALA A 64 -11.68 -15.23 5.36
CA ALA A 64 -12.21 -14.23 6.28
C ALA A 64 -12.53 -14.80 7.67
N ASP A 65 -12.96 -16.06 7.76
CA ASP A 65 -13.33 -16.73 9.02
C ASP A 65 -12.14 -16.89 9.99
N ASP A 66 -10.92 -16.91 9.46
CA ASP A 66 -9.70 -16.98 10.29
C ASP A 66 -9.41 -15.67 11.05
N TRP A 67 -10.00 -14.56 10.58
CA TRP A 67 -9.70 -13.22 11.08
C TRP A 67 -10.89 -12.53 11.73
N VAL A 68 -12.10 -12.78 11.23
CA VAL A 68 -13.33 -12.11 11.66
C VAL A 68 -14.44 -13.15 11.82
N PRO A 69 -15.07 -13.27 12.99
CA PRO A 69 -16.20 -14.18 13.16
C PRO A 69 -17.29 -13.94 12.11
N PRO A 70 -17.91 -14.99 11.53
CA PRO A 70 -18.90 -14.84 10.44
C PRO A 70 -20.06 -13.90 10.77
N LYS A 71 -20.49 -13.84 12.04
CA LYS A 71 -21.55 -12.91 12.50
C LYS A 71 -21.16 -11.45 12.37
N ASP A 72 -19.86 -11.13 12.51
CA ASP A 72 -19.34 -9.77 12.48
C ASP A 72 -18.96 -9.32 11.06
N GLN A 73 -18.64 -10.27 10.16
CA GLN A 73 -18.37 -9.97 8.74
C GLN A 73 -19.57 -9.26 8.05
N ARG A 74 -20.80 -9.53 8.47
CA ARG A 74 -21.99 -8.87 7.94
C ARG A 74 -22.06 -7.36 8.23
N ARG A 75 -21.19 -6.87 9.12
CA ARG A 75 -21.06 -5.48 9.54
C ARG A 75 -19.90 -4.76 8.88
N MET A 76 -19.18 -5.43 7.99
CA MET A 76 -17.93 -4.96 7.38
C MET A 76 -17.97 -5.16 5.89
N ASP A 77 -17.62 -4.13 5.12
CA ASP A 77 -17.23 -4.31 3.73
C ASP A 77 -15.87 -5.01 3.65
N GLN A 78 -15.55 -5.55 2.50
CA GLN A 78 -14.36 -6.39 2.31
C GLN A 78 -13.04 -5.67 2.65
N PHE A 79 -12.95 -4.36 2.41
CA PHE A 79 -11.73 -3.60 2.77
C PHE A 79 -11.47 -3.62 4.28
N ILE A 80 -12.52 -3.60 5.11
CA ILE A 80 -12.39 -3.73 6.57
C ILE A 80 -11.92 -5.13 6.94
N VAL A 81 -12.45 -6.16 6.28
CA VAL A 81 -12.08 -7.57 6.55
C VAL A 81 -10.59 -7.80 6.19
N PHE A 82 -10.09 -7.22 5.10
CA PHE A 82 -8.66 -7.25 4.78
C PHE A 82 -7.82 -6.51 5.82
N ALA A 83 -8.27 -5.32 6.24
CA ALA A 83 -7.59 -4.58 7.30
C ALA A 83 -7.49 -5.40 8.60
N MET A 84 -8.57 -6.07 9.01
CA MET A 84 -8.58 -6.93 10.19
C MET A 84 -7.60 -8.09 10.09
N GLY A 85 -7.51 -8.72 8.91
CA GLY A 85 -6.56 -9.80 8.66
C GLY A 85 -5.10 -9.35 8.68
N ALA A 86 -4.79 -8.22 8.06
CA ALA A 86 -3.44 -7.65 8.08
C ALA A 86 -3.06 -7.08 9.44
N ALA A 87 -4.00 -6.41 10.15
CA ALA A 87 -3.76 -5.89 11.50
C ALA A 87 -3.51 -7.01 12.52
N ALA A 88 -4.25 -8.12 12.43
CA ALA A 88 -4.00 -9.28 13.29
C ALA A 88 -2.57 -9.83 13.10
N GLN A 89 -2.12 -9.99 11.85
CA GLN A 89 -0.76 -10.40 11.57
C GLN A 89 0.26 -9.39 12.14
N ALA A 90 0.05 -8.08 11.96
CA ALA A 90 0.99 -7.06 12.41
C ALA A 90 1.09 -6.97 13.94
N VAL A 91 -0.04 -7.06 14.64
CA VAL A 91 -0.10 -7.03 16.11
C VAL A 91 0.56 -8.28 16.71
N ASP A 92 0.27 -9.46 16.13
CA ASP A 92 0.89 -10.72 16.55
C ASP A 92 2.41 -10.72 16.28
N ASP A 93 2.84 -10.21 15.12
CA ASP A 93 4.26 -10.10 14.75
C ASP A 93 5.02 -9.11 15.66
N ALA A 94 4.37 -8.03 16.08
CA ALA A 94 4.90 -7.08 17.06
C ALA A 94 4.94 -7.65 18.49
N GLY A 95 4.18 -8.71 18.77
CA GLY A 95 3.96 -9.20 20.14
C GLY A 95 3.33 -8.14 21.05
N TRP A 96 2.49 -7.24 20.47
CA TRP A 96 1.90 -6.13 21.21
C TRP A 96 0.44 -6.40 21.58
N HIS A 97 0.23 -6.92 22.79
CA HIS A 97 -1.08 -7.24 23.36
C HIS A 97 -1.23 -6.64 24.76
N PRO A 98 -1.32 -5.29 24.86
CA PRO A 98 -1.38 -4.63 26.16
C PRO A 98 -2.65 -5.00 26.92
N THR A 99 -2.51 -5.16 28.22
CA THR A 99 -3.62 -5.38 29.15
C THR A 99 -3.73 -4.25 30.18
N ASP A 100 -2.69 -3.45 30.27
CA ASP A 100 -2.67 -2.26 31.10
C ASP A 100 -3.46 -1.11 30.42
N GLU A 101 -4.21 -0.35 31.22
CA GLU A 101 -5.09 0.72 30.71
C GLU A 101 -4.28 1.86 30.07
N GLU A 102 -3.17 2.26 30.69
CA GLU A 102 -2.32 3.33 30.18
C GLU A 102 -1.67 2.95 28.86
N GLU A 103 -1.19 1.71 28.71
CA GLU A 103 -0.67 1.19 27.44
C GLU A 103 -1.76 1.17 26.36
N CYS A 104 -3.00 0.80 26.70
CA CYS A 104 -4.13 0.86 25.77
C CYS A 104 -4.47 2.29 25.35
N GLU A 105 -4.43 3.26 26.27
CA GLU A 105 -4.67 4.69 25.99
C GLU A 105 -3.54 5.32 25.15
N ARG A 106 -2.33 4.77 25.25
CA ARG A 106 -1.15 5.19 24.48
C ARG A 106 -0.99 4.43 23.15
N THR A 107 -1.92 3.50 22.81
CA THR A 107 -1.92 2.75 21.56
C THR A 107 -3.04 3.25 20.65
N GLY A 108 -2.67 3.82 19.49
CA GLY A 108 -3.62 4.35 18.51
C GLY A 108 -3.74 3.49 17.25
N VAL A 109 -4.72 3.83 16.40
CA VAL A 109 -4.98 3.14 15.12
C VAL A 109 -5.22 4.16 14.01
N MET A 110 -4.50 4.03 12.89
CA MET A 110 -4.66 4.88 11.70
C MET A 110 -4.60 4.06 10.43
N ILE A 111 -5.74 3.54 9.99
CA ILE A 111 -5.85 2.74 8.76
C ILE A 111 -6.74 3.47 7.76
N GLY A 112 -6.20 3.76 6.58
CA GLY A 112 -6.92 4.45 5.52
C GLY A 112 -7.37 3.51 4.39
N SER A 113 -8.25 4.02 3.53
CA SER A 113 -8.64 3.41 2.26
C SER A 113 -8.88 4.53 1.25
N GLY A 114 -8.59 4.27 -0.02
CA GLY A 114 -8.80 5.30 -1.06
C GLY A 114 -10.27 5.50 -1.41
N ILE A 115 -11.05 4.42 -1.44
CA ILE A 115 -12.46 4.43 -1.86
C ILE A 115 -13.39 3.86 -0.78
N GLY A 116 -12.90 2.93 0.04
CA GLY A 116 -13.69 2.31 1.10
C GLY A 116 -14.71 1.30 0.57
N GLY A 117 -15.92 1.28 1.14
CA GLY A 117 -16.96 0.30 0.90
C GLY A 117 -17.68 0.42 -0.44
N LEU A 118 -16.97 0.60 -1.55
CA LEU A 118 -17.57 0.77 -2.88
C LEU A 118 -18.47 -0.39 -3.31
N PRO A 119 -18.09 -1.68 -3.12
CA PRO A 119 -18.97 -2.80 -3.43
C PRO A 119 -20.28 -2.77 -2.64
N GLY A 120 -20.20 -2.56 -1.33
CA GLY A 120 -21.38 -2.49 -0.46
C GLY A 120 -22.28 -1.30 -0.78
N ILE A 121 -21.70 -0.14 -1.11
CA ILE A 121 -22.46 1.04 -1.57
C ILE A 121 -23.21 0.72 -2.85
N THR A 122 -22.56 0.06 -3.81
CA THR A 122 -23.15 -0.32 -5.10
C THR A 122 -24.32 -1.30 -4.90
N GLU A 123 -24.13 -2.36 -4.12
CA GLU A 123 -25.17 -3.34 -3.82
C GLU A 123 -26.37 -2.72 -3.09
N CYS A 124 -26.12 -1.86 -2.12
CA CYS A 124 -27.18 -1.16 -1.41
C CYS A 124 -27.96 -0.18 -2.29
N ALA A 125 -27.29 0.51 -3.23
CA ALA A 125 -27.95 1.39 -4.18
C ALA A 125 -28.90 0.60 -5.10
N ILE A 126 -28.46 -0.55 -5.63
CA ILE A 126 -29.28 -1.46 -6.43
C ILE A 126 -30.45 -2.01 -5.59
N THR A 127 -30.16 -2.47 -4.37
CA THR A 127 -31.22 -2.99 -3.46
C THR A 127 -32.28 -1.92 -3.15
N LEU A 128 -31.86 -0.68 -2.92
CA LEU A 128 -32.78 0.44 -2.69
C LEU A 128 -33.69 0.67 -3.90
N GLN A 129 -33.12 0.66 -5.09
CA GLN A 129 -33.84 0.86 -6.34
C GLN A 129 -34.86 -0.27 -6.65
N GLU A 130 -34.44 -1.52 -6.45
CA GLU A 130 -35.25 -2.70 -6.84
C GLU A 130 -36.22 -3.14 -5.75
N ARG A 131 -35.86 -3.00 -4.46
CA ARG A 131 -36.56 -3.62 -3.33
C ARG A 131 -37.04 -2.63 -2.27
N GLY A 132 -36.69 -1.36 -2.42
CA GLY A 132 -37.07 -0.26 -1.54
C GLY A 132 -36.33 -0.18 -0.20
N PRO A 133 -36.56 0.90 0.56
CA PRO A 133 -35.72 1.27 1.73
C PRO A 133 -35.76 0.27 2.89
N ARG A 134 -36.85 -0.53 3.00
CA ARG A 134 -36.95 -1.53 4.09
C ARG A 134 -35.99 -2.71 3.95
N ARG A 135 -35.30 -2.83 2.83
CA ARG A 135 -34.34 -3.91 2.55
C ARG A 135 -32.90 -3.49 2.77
N ILE A 136 -32.64 -2.24 3.06
CA ILE A 136 -31.29 -1.77 3.38
C ILE A 136 -30.85 -2.29 4.74
N SER A 137 -29.61 -2.80 4.80
CA SER A 137 -29.01 -3.29 6.04
C SER A 137 -28.84 -2.14 7.05
N PRO A 138 -29.15 -2.31 8.33
CA PRO A 138 -28.84 -1.32 9.36
C PRO A 138 -27.32 -1.13 9.54
N PHE A 139 -26.50 -2.03 9.02
CA PHE A 139 -25.05 -1.96 9.05
C PHE A 139 -24.44 -1.30 7.80
N PHE A 140 -25.25 -0.89 6.83
CA PHE A 140 -24.75 -0.32 5.57
C PHE A 140 -23.79 0.85 5.81
N ILE A 141 -24.19 1.83 6.58
CA ILE A 141 -23.32 3.00 6.85
C ILE A 141 -22.03 2.59 7.56
N PRO A 142 -22.06 1.90 8.73
CA PRO A 142 -20.82 1.47 9.38
C PRO A 142 -19.92 0.59 8.49
N ALA A 143 -20.49 -0.29 7.68
CA ALA A 143 -19.70 -1.15 6.79
C ALA A 143 -18.98 -0.37 5.68
N SER A 144 -19.51 0.79 5.27
CA SER A 144 -18.99 1.56 4.14
C SER A 144 -17.99 2.65 4.54
N LEU A 145 -18.01 3.11 5.81
CA LEU A 145 -17.17 4.21 6.27
C LEU A 145 -15.69 3.78 6.40
N ILE A 146 -14.79 4.58 5.84
CA ILE A 146 -13.36 4.28 5.80
C ILE A 146 -12.75 4.18 7.19
N ASN A 147 -13.10 5.10 8.10
CA ASN A 147 -12.57 5.10 9.46
C ASN A 147 -12.98 3.88 10.30
N LEU A 148 -13.93 3.08 9.84
CA LEU A 148 -14.34 1.86 10.54
C LEU A 148 -13.30 0.72 10.38
N ALA A 149 -12.36 0.80 9.42
CA ALA A 149 -11.18 -0.06 9.44
C ALA A 149 -10.37 0.15 10.72
N SER A 150 -10.05 1.40 11.06
CA SER A 150 -9.40 1.75 12.33
C SER A 150 -10.29 1.43 13.53
N GLY A 151 -11.59 1.74 13.45
CA GLY A 151 -12.56 1.52 14.53
C GLY A 151 -12.68 0.06 14.93
N HIS A 152 -12.77 -0.87 13.96
CA HIS A 152 -12.86 -2.31 14.25
C HIS A 152 -11.57 -2.87 14.86
N VAL A 153 -10.40 -2.43 14.41
CA VAL A 153 -9.11 -2.81 15.01
C VAL A 153 -9.04 -2.30 16.45
N SER A 154 -9.34 -1.03 16.69
CA SER A 154 -9.37 -0.42 18.01
C SER A 154 -10.30 -1.19 18.98
N ILE A 155 -11.54 -1.49 18.55
CA ILE A 155 -12.51 -2.24 19.36
C ILE A 155 -12.00 -3.66 19.68
N ARG A 156 -11.40 -4.32 18.69
CA ARG A 156 -10.91 -5.71 18.85
C ARG A 156 -9.82 -5.84 19.90
N TYR A 157 -8.88 -4.90 19.91
CA TYR A 157 -7.69 -4.97 20.76
C TYR A 157 -7.76 -4.05 21.98
N GLY A 158 -8.82 -3.27 22.12
CA GLY A 158 -8.97 -2.32 23.23
C GLY A 158 -8.05 -1.10 23.13
N PHE A 159 -7.54 -0.77 21.92
CA PHE A 159 -6.66 0.38 21.73
C PHE A 159 -7.46 1.69 21.78
N LYS A 160 -7.10 2.58 22.70
CA LYS A 160 -7.86 3.78 23.08
C LYS A 160 -7.16 5.10 22.73
N GLY A 161 -5.96 5.02 22.18
CA GLY A 161 -5.23 6.19 21.68
C GLY A 161 -5.87 6.82 20.44
N PRO A 162 -5.16 7.71 19.72
CA PRO A 162 -5.68 8.36 18.53
C PRO A 162 -6.25 7.36 17.52
N ASN A 163 -7.50 7.58 17.07
CA ASN A 163 -8.21 6.67 16.18
C ASN A 163 -8.89 7.45 15.06
N HIS A 164 -8.32 7.40 13.86
CA HIS A 164 -8.88 8.04 12.67
C HIS A 164 -8.33 7.42 11.39
N SER A 165 -8.69 7.98 10.23
CA SER A 165 -8.28 7.49 8.91
C SER A 165 -7.78 8.62 8.04
N VAL A 166 -6.86 8.28 7.14
CA VAL A 166 -6.42 9.13 6.03
C VAL A 166 -7.10 8.67 4.75
N VAL A 167 -7.47 9.60 3.89
CA VAL A 167 -8.05 9.34 2.56
C VAL A 167 -7.38 10.27 1.55
N THR A 168 -6.39 9.74 0.83
CA THR A 168 -5.59 10.48 -0.14
C THR A 168 -5.31 9.63 -1.39
N ALA A 169 -6.35 8.96 -1.87
CA ALA A 169 -6.30 8.09 -3.05
C ALA A 169 -5.13 7.08 -2.95
N CYS A 170 -4.27 7.01 -3.98
CA CYS A 170 -3.16 6.06 -4.05
C CYS A 170 -2.05 6.31 -3.00
N SER A 171 -2.03 7.47 -2.34
CA SER A 171 -1.04 7.81 -1.31
C SER A 171 -1.52 7.54 0.12
N THR A 172 -2.74 7.04 0.28
CA THR A 172 -3.39 6.84 1.58
C THR A 172 -2.53 6.04 2.56
N GLY A 173 -2.03 4.87 2.17
CA GLY A 173 -1.25 4.01 3.05
C GLY A 173 0.08 4.64 3.49
N ALA A 174 0.74 5.37 2.58
CA ALA A 174 1.98 6.09 2.88
C ALA A 174 1.74 7.28 3.82
N HIS A 175 0.68 8.06 3.58
CA HIS A 175 0.28 9.14 4.49
C HIS A 175 -0.09 8.60 5.87
N ALA A 176 -0.84 7.49 5.95
CA ALA A 176 -1.20 6.88 7.23
C ALA A 176 0.03 6.49 8.06
N ILE A 177 1.06 5.92 7.44
CA ILE A 177 2.33 5.59 8.12
C ILE A 177 3.04 6.87 8.58
N GLY A 178 3.18 7.85 7.70
CA GLY A 178 3.90 9.09 8.02
C GLY A 178 3.20 9.93 9.10
N ASP A 179 1.87 10.02 9.05
CA ASP A 179 1.09 10.76 10.04
C ASP A 179 1.03 10.02 11.38
N ALA A 180 0.93 8.68 11.39
CA ALA A 180 1.07 7.86 12.59
C ALA A 180 2.44 8.04 13.26
N ALA A 181 3.53 8.07 12.47
CA ALA A 181 4.86 8.37 12.97
C ALA A 181 4.93 9.76 13.63
N ARG A 182 4.26 10.77 13.06
CA ARG A 182 4.18 12.12 13.65
C ARG A 182 3.44 12.14 14.97
N LEU A 183 2.35 11.39 15.14
CA LEU A 183 1.64 11.30 16.43
C LEU A 183 2.57 10.75 17.51
N ILE A 184 3.36 9.73 17.20
CA ILE A 184 4.36 9.21 18.15
C ILE A 184 5.45 10.27 18.43
N MET A 185 5.96 10.95 17.39
CA MET A 185 6.96 12.02 17.55
C MET A 185 6.49 13.17 18.46
N LEU A 186 5.19 13.48 18.39
CA LEU A 186 4.55 14.56 19.18
C LEU A 186 4.11 14.10 20.57
N ASP A 187 4.33 12.84 20.91
CA ASP A 187 3.96 12.24 22.21
C ASP A 187 2.46 12.06 22.43
N ASP A 188 1.68 11.99 21.34
CA ASP A 188 0.24 11.68 21.41
C ASP A 188 -0.02 10.16 21.56
N ALA A 189 0.95 9.33 21.20
CA ALA A 189 0.92 7.87 21.34
C ALA A 189 2.33 7.30 21.51
N ASP A 190 2.45 6.07 22.02
CA ASP A 190 3.68 5.30 22.05
C ASP A 190 3.71 4.22 20.97
N VAL A 191 2.52 3.70 20.63
CA VAL A 191 2.34 2.68 19.60
C VAL A 191 1.21 3.09 18.65
N MET A 192 1.40 2.90 17.36
CA MET A 192 0.38 3.12 16.33
C MET A 192 0.27 1.92 15.38
N VAL A 193 -0.92 1.34 15.29
CA VAL A 193 -1.27 0.37 14.24
C VAL A 193 -1.75 1.15 13.03
N CYS A 194 -0.99 1.13 11.93
CA CYS A 194 -1.25 2.02 10.81
C CYS A 194 -1.02 1.36 9.45
N GLY A 195 -1.59 1.96 8.42
CA GLY A 195 -1.42 1.52 7.04
C GLY A 195 -2.63 1.77 6.16
N GLY A 196 -2.81 0.94 5.16
CA GLY A 196 -3.89 1.08 4.18
C GLY A 196 -4.52 -0.25 3.80
N THR A 197 -5.76 -0.16 3.35
CA THR A 197 -6.56 -1.29 2.89
C THR A 197 -7.44 -0.86 1.70
N GLU A 198 -7.72 -1.76 0.76
CA GLU A 198 -8.60 -1.49 -0.37
C GLU A 198 -9.27 -2.76 -0.88
N ALA A 199 -10.54 -2.67 -1.26
CA ALA A 199 -11.30 -3.74 -1.91
C ALA A 199 -12.28 -3.18 -2.94
N ALA A 200 -11.77 -2.40 -3.90
CA ALA A 200 -12.59 -1.69 -4.89
C ALA A 200 -12.80 -2.47 -6.20
N ILE A 201 -12.35 -3.74 -6.29
CA ILE A 201 -12.53 -4.58 -7.47
C ILE A 201 -14.00 -5.04 -7.55
N CYS A 202 -14.82 -4.25 -8.22
CA CYS A 202 -16.21 -4.52 -8.55
C CYS A 202 -16.55 -3.90 -9.90
N ARG A 203 -17.72 -4.22 -10.45
CA ARG A 203 -18.14 -3.69 -11.77
C ARG A 203 -18.06 -2.16 -11.83
N LEU A 204 -18.58 -1.47 -10.81
CA LEU A 204 -18.56 0.00 -10.76
C LEU A 204 -17.13 0.56 -10.68
N GLY A 205 -16.26 -0.05 -9.87
CA GLY A 205 -14.85 0.34 -9.75
C GLY A 205 -14.11 0.22 -11.08
N LEU A 206 -14.23 -0.94 -11.74
CA LEU A 206 -13.61 -1.17 -13.06
C LEU A 206 -14.18 -0.23 -14.12
N ALA A 207 -15.50 -0.08 -14.20
CA ALA A 207 -16.13 0.82 -15.15
C ALA A 207 -15.70 2.29 -14.95
N GLY A 208 -15.60 2.73 -13.69
CA GLY A 208 -15.18 4.08 -13.34
C GLY A 208 -13.74 4.38 -13.77
N PHE A 209 -12.79 3.50 -13.45
CA PHE A 209 -11.39 3.67 -13.87
C PHE A 209 -11.20 3.46 -15.38
N ALA A 210 -11.99 2.58 -16.02
CA ALA A 210 -11.99 2.43 -17.48
C ALA A 210 -12.51 3.71 -18.18
N ALA A 211 -13.58 4.33 -17.65
CA ALA A 211 -14.08 5.60 -18.14
C ALA A 211 -13.05 6.73 -18.04
N ALA A 212 -12.21 6.70 -17.00
CA ALA A 212 -11.07 7.59 -16.84
C ALA A 212 -9.87 7.25 -17.74
N ARG A 213 -9.94 6.16 -18.53
CA ARG A 213 -8.87 5.62 -19.38
C ARG A 213 -7.57 5.34 -18.62
N ALA A 214 -7.70 4.89 -17.38
CA ALA A 214 -6.56 4.65 -16.51
C ALA A 214 -6.11 3.18 -16.48
N LEU A 215 -6.98 2.25 -16.92
CA LEU A 215 -6.72 0.80 -16.84
C LEU A 215 -6.03 0.24 -18.08
N SER A 216 -5.20 -0.78 -17.87
CA SER A 216 -4.73 -1.65 -18.94
C SER A 216 -5.90 -2.43 -19.56
N THR A 217 -5.98 -2.45 -20.88
CA THR A 217 -7.03 -3.11 -21.66
C THR A 217 -6.48 -4.02 -22.77
N GLY A 218 -5.21 -3.88 -23.11
CA GLY A 218 -4.56 -4.63 -24.16
C GLY A 218 -4.10 -6.05 -23.77
N PHE A 219 -4.17 -6.39 -22.47
CA PHE A 219 -3.62 -7.66 -21.95
C PHE A 219 -4.68 -8.57 -21.29
N ASN A 220 -5.95 -8.42 -21.65
CA ASN A 220 -7.03 -9.26 -21.08
C ASN A 220 -6.80 -10.77 -21.31
N ASP A 221 -6.12 -11.16 -22.37
CA ASP A 221 -5.86 -12.55 -22.71
C ASP A 221 -4.50 -13.07 -22.18
N ASP A 222 -3.69 -12.16 -21.59
CA ASP A 222 -2.42 -12.50 -20.93
C ASP A 222 -2.24 -11.64 -19.66
N PRO A 223 -3.10 -11.83 -18.63
CA PRO A 223 -3.18 -10.97 -17.46
C PRO A 223 -1.84 -10.76 -16.71
N PRO A 224 -0.99 -11.78 -16.51
CA PRO A 224 0.28 -11.60 -15.80
C PRO A 224 1.23 -10.58 -16.45
N ARG A 225 1.03 -10.30 -17.74
CA ARG A 225 1.88 -9.35 -18.50
C ARG A 225 1.34 -7.93 -18.56
N ALA A 226 0.17 -7.66 -17.98
CA ALA A 226 -0.51 -6.37 -18.12
C ALA A 226 0.18 -5.24 -17.36
N SER A 227 0.58 -5.48 -16.12
CA SER A 227 1.31 -4.48 -15.34
C SER A 227 2.80 -4.54 -15.68
N ARG A 228 3.28 -3.50 -16.36
CA ARG A 228 4.62 -3.45 -16.98
C ARG A 228 5.26 -2.04 -16.88
N PRO A 229 5.55 -1.58 -15.65
CA PRO A 229 6.10 -0.24 -15.44
C PRO A 229 7.35 0.00 -16.30
N TRP A 230 7.42 1.21 -16.91
CA TRP A 230 8.48 1.68 -17.81
C TRP A 230 8.67 0.92 -19.12
N ASP A 231 7.92 -0.14 -19.37
CA ASP A 231 7.95 -0.84 -20.66
C ASP A 231 7.20 -0.04 -21.74
N GLU A 232 7.69 -0.04 -22.98
CA GLU A 232 7.08 0.69 -24.09
C GLU A 232 5.63 0.27 -24.38
N ALA A 233 5.28 -0.99 -24.12
CA ALA A 233 3.96 -1.54 -24.37
C ALA A 233 2.95 -1.31 -23.21
N ARG A 234 3.32 -0.57 -22.16
CA ARG A 234 2.39 -0.28 -21.06
C ARG A 234 1.22 0.58 -21.52
N ASP A 235 0.02 0.24 -21.06
CA ASP A 235 -1.22 0.87 -21.52
C ASP A 235 -2.17 1.31 -20.38
N GLY A 236 -1.72 1.26 -19.13
CA GLY A 236 -2.49 1.63 -17.95
C GLY A 236 -2.20 0.72 -16.77
N PHE A 237 -2.76 1.05 -15.61
CA PHE A 237 -2.57 0.23 -14.42
C PHE A 237 -3.55 -0.96 -14.39
N VAL A 238 -3.21 -1.98 -13.62
CA VAL A 238 -4.10 -3.09 -13.26
C VAL A 238 -4.59 -2.87 -11.84
N MET A 239 -5.91 -2.88 -11.59
CA MET A 239 -6.46 -2.76 -10.23
C MET A 239 -6.00 -3.94 -9.38
N GLY A 240 -5.60 -3.65 -8.14
CA GLY A 240 -5.33 -4.64 -7.10
C GLY A 240 -6.15 -4.38 -5.84
N GLU A 241 -6.22 -5.37 -4.97
CA GLU A 241 -6.87 -5.29 -3.66
C GLU A 241 -5.99 -5.89 -2.56
N GLY A 242 -6.24 -5.52 -1.31
CA GLY A 242 -5.52 -6.05 -0.16
C GLY A 242 -5.34 -5.05 0.97
N ALA A 243 -4.38 -5.34 1.85
CA ALA A 243 -4.01 -4.49 2.97
C ALA A 243 -2.54 -4.68 3.36
N GLY A 244 -1.91 -3.59 3.77
CA GLY A 244 -0.61 -3.58 4.43
C GLY A 244 -0.70 -2.81 5.74
N ILE A 245 -0.41 -3.46 6.85
CA ILE A 245 -0.49 -2.86 8.19
C ILE A 245 0.86 -3.00 8.89
N LEU A 246 1.28 -1.91 9.52
CA LEU A 246 2.48 -1.83 10.33
C LEU A 246 2.12 -1.48 11.78
N VAL A 247 2.92 -1.95 12.71
CA VAL A 247 2.97 -1.45 14.07
C VAL A 247 4.19 -0.55 14.16
N LEU A 248 3.95 0.75 14.37
CA LEU A 248 4.99 1.74 14.67
C LEU A 248 5.07 1.92 16.17
N GLU A 249 6.26 2.09 16.67
CA GLU A 249 6.51 2.17 18.10
C GLU A 249 7.62 3.18 18.41
N GLU A 250 7.54 3.84 19.52
CA GLU A 250 8.62 4.67 20.03
C GLU A 250 9.82 3.78 20.37
N TYR A 251 11.02 4.22 19.99
CA TYR A 251 12.24 3.40 20.03
C TYR A 251 12.61 2.91 21.44
N GLU A 252 12.60 3.79 22.45
CA GLU A 252 12.93 3.37 23.80
C GLU A 252 11.83 2.48 24.43
N HIS A 253 10.56 2.73 24.06
CA HIS A 253 9.45 1.85 24.41
C HIS A 253 9.67 0.44 23.85
N ALA A 254 10.00 0.34 22.56
CA ALA A 254 10.27 -0.94 21.90
C ALA A 254 11.46 -1.68 22.54
N LYS A 255 12.52 -0.96 22.86
CA LYS A 255 13.70 -1.55 23.53
C LYS A 255 13.40 -2.04 24.94
N ASN A 256 12.63 -1.28 25.71
CA ASN A 256 12.31 -1.62 27.10
C ASN A 256 11.51 -2.93 27.22
N ARG A 257 10.81 -3.34 26.17
CA ARG A 257 10.08 -4.61 26.09
C ARG A 257 10.77 -5.68 25.23
N ASP A 258 12.04 -5.46 24.84
CA ASP A 258 12.81 -6.36 23.96
C ASP A 258 12.09 -6.69 22.64
N ALA A 259 11.41 -5.69 22.05
CA ALA A 259 10.70 -5.86 20.80
C ALA A 259 11.65 -6.13 19.64
N LYS A 260 11.24 -6.97 18.70
CA LYS A 260 11.88 -7.08 17.40
C LYS A 260 11.71 -5.76 16.64
N ILE A 261 12.78 -5.21 16.11
CA ILE A 261 12.78 -4.00 15.29
C ILE A 261 13.18 -4.37 13.87
N TYR A 262 12.31 -4.09 12.91
CA TYR A 262 12.56 -4.31 11.48
C TYR A 262 13.33 -3.16 10.84
N ALA A 263 12.89 -1.95 11.12
CA ALA A 263 13.44 -0.73 10.53
C ALA A 263 13.09 0.49 11.39
N GLU A 264 13.73 1.62 11.11
CA GLU A 264 13.35 2.92 11.63
C GLU A 264 12.73 3.76 10.52
N VAL A 265 11.62 4.46 10.80
CA VAL A 265 11.00 5.46 9.92
C VAL A 265 11.72 6.77 10.12
N ILE A 266 12.68 7.08 9.26
CA ILE A 266 13.55 8.25 9.42
C ILE A 266 13.14 9.46 8.61
N GLY A 267 12.33 9.27 7.57
CA GLY A 267 11.91 10.37 6.69
C GLY A 267 10.48 10.24 6.23
N TYR A 268 9.79 11.38 6.23
CA TYR A 268 8.46 11.52 5.65
C TYR A 268 8.34 12.87 4.96
N GLY A 269 8.01 12.84 3.66
CA GLY A 269 7.82 14.02 2.84
C GLY A 269 6.47 14.00 2.14
N MET A 270 5.85 15.15 2.07
CA MET A 270 4.57 15.37 1.39
C MET A 270 4.67 16.53 0.42
N SER A 271 3.84 16.51 -0.63
CA SER A 271 3.61 17.65 -1.52
C SER A 271 2.24 17.56 -2.19
N GLY A 272 1.75 18.69 -2.70
CA GLY A 272 0.60 18.74 -3.59
C GLY A 272 1.03 19.23 -4.97
N ASP A 273 0.50 18.64 -6.06
CA ASP A 273 0.83 19.08 -7.44
C ASP A 273 0.19 20.41 -7.80
N ALA A 274 -1.03 20.66 -7.30
CA ALA A 274 -1.85 21.83 -7.66
C ALA A 274 -1.97 22.02 -9.19
N PHE A 275 -2.16 20.91 -9.92
CA PHE A 275 -2.15 20.90 -11.38
C PHE A 275 -3.44 20.32 -11.98
N HIS A 276 -3.71 19.03 -11.81
CA HIS A 276 -4.86 18.35 -12.41
C HIS A 276 -5.41 17.27 -11.47
N LEU A 277 -6.70 16.88 -11.66
CA LEU A 277 -7.37 15.92 -10.80
C LEU A 277 -6.77 14.49 -10.87
N THR A 278 -6.31 14.06 -12.05
CA THR A 278 -5.88 12.69 -12.29
C THR A 278 -4.52 12.55 -12.96
N ALA A 279 -3.97 13.65 -13.50
CA ALA A 279 -2.67 13.65 -14.15
C ALA A 279 -1.61 14.33 -13.26
N PRO A 280 -0.39 13.77 -13.14
CA PRO A 280 0.73 14.48 -12.51
C PRO A 280 1.15 15.68 -13.36
N ALA A 281 1.78 16.66 -12.72
CA ALA A 281 2.39 17.77 -13.43
C ALA A 281 3.53 17.26 -14.33
N GLU A 282 3.59 17.72 -15.59
CA GLU A 282 4.53 17.21 -16.61
C GLU A 282 6.00 17.32 -16.19
N ASP A 283 6.33 18.34 -15.38
CA ASP A 283 7.68 18.56 -14.86
C ASP A 283 8.05 17.67 -13.67
N GLY A 284 7.11 16.84 -13.17
CA GLY A 284 7.31 15.95 -12.02
C GLY A 284 7.64 16.67 -10.71
N ASN A 285 7.32 17.96 -10.61
CA ASN A 285 7.72 18.80 -9.48
C ASN A 285 7.09 18.32 -8.14
N GLY A 286 5.86 17.79 -8.16
CA GLY A 286 5.23 17.23 -6.98
C GLY A 286 6.01 16.03 -6.41
N ALA A 287 6.31 15.05 -7.25
CA ALA A 287 7.12 13.89 -6.89
C ALA A 287 8.51 14.31 -6.38
N PHE A 288 9.17 15.23 -7.10
CA PHE A 288 10.46 15.79 -6.69
C PHE A 288 10.41 16.42 -5.29
N ARG A 289 9.40 17.26 -5.01
CA ARG A 289 9.26 17.94 -3.71
C ARG A 289 8.95 16.95 -2.59
N SER A 290 8.13 15.94 -2.85
CA SER A 290 7.82 14.90 -1.87
C SER A 290 9.09 14.16 -1.43
N MET A 291 9.86 13.63 -2.38
CA MET A 291 11.13 12.95 -2.11
C MET A 291 12.16 13.87 -1.43
N ARG A 292 12.31 15.11 -1.92
CA ARG A 292 13.21 16.11 -1.30
C ARG A 292 12.82 16.40 0.15
N ASN A 293 11.53 16.52 0.43
CA ASN A 293 11.03 16.80 1.78
C ASN A 293 11.25 15.59 2.71
N ALA A 294 11.14 14.36 2.19
CA ALA A 294 11.49 13.15 2.94
C ALA A 294 12.98 13.10 3.30
N LEU A 295 13.87 13.39 2.35
CA LEU A 295 15.32 13.50 2.59
C LEU A 295 15.65 14.58 3.63
N LYS A 296 14.99 15.74 3.52
CA LYS A 296 15.15 16.82 4.50
C LYS A 296 14.71 16.40 5.90
N SER A 297 13.56 15.70 6.00
CA SER A 297 13.05 15.15 7.27
C SER A 297 14.04 14.15 7.87
N ALA A 298 14.59 13.27 7.06
CA ALA A 298 15.59 12.27 7.45
C ALA A 298 16.97 12.88 7.73
N ARG A 299 17.23 14.14 7.38
CA ARG A 299 18.55 14.78 7.39
C ARG A 299 19.57 13.98 6.58
N LEU A 300 19.13 13.43 5.45
CA LEU A 300 19.93 12.59 4.57
C LEU A 300 20.22 13.30 3.25
N SER A 301 21.44 13.15 2.76
CA SER A 301 21.77 13.56 1.39
C SER A 301 21.29 12.52 0.37
N PRO A 302 20.94 12.92 -0.86
CA PRO A 302 20.43 12.01 -1.87
C PRO A 302 21.32 10.80 -2.15
N ASP A 303 22.64 10.95 -2.09
CA ASP A 303 23.65 9.90 -2.33
C ASP A 303 23.62 8.73 -1.33
N LYS A 304 22.76 8.79 -0.32
CA LYS A 304 22.62 7.72 0.68
C LYS A 304 21.52 6.71 0.36
N ILE A 305 20.58 7.05 -0.51
CA ILE A 305 19.49 6.13 -0.86
C ILE A 305 20.03 5.01 -1.75
N ASP A 306 19.87 3.78 -1.29
CA ASP A 306 20.31 2.59 -2.03
C ASP A 306 19.20 1.99 -2.91
N TYR A 307 17.91 2.12 -2.46
CA TYR A 307 16.76 1.55 -3.15
C TYR A 307 15.54 2.45 -3.10
N ILE A 308 14.81 2.50 -4.22
CA ILE A 308 13.50 3.16 -4.33
C ILE A 308 12.44 2.13 -4.71
N ASN A 309 11.44 1.94 -3.85
CA ASN A 309 10.19 1.31 -4.24
C ASN A 309 9.32 2.40 -4.88
N ALA A 310 9.16 2.31 -6.19
CA ALA A 310 8.52 3.34 -6.98
C ALA A 310 7.00 3.30 -6.90
N HIS A 311 6.36 4.43 -7.16
CA HIS A 311 4.94 4.43 -7.45
C HIS A 311 4.63 3.65 -8.73
N GLY A 312 5.35 3.86 -9.82
CA GLY A 312 5.45 3.04 -11.03
C GLY A 312 4.18 2.23 -11.37
N THR A 313 3.11 2.90 -11.81
CA THR A 313 1.78 2.30 -11.98
C THR A 313 1.57 1.57 -13.30
N SER A 314 2.56 1.55 -14.20
CA SER A 314 2.41 1.06 -15.58
C SER A 314 1.54 1.97 -16.46
N THR A 315 1.52 3.26 -16.15
CA THR A 315 0.84 4.27 -16.99
C THR A 315 1.83 4.95 -17.93
N PRO A 316 1.43 5.26 -19.16
CA PRO A 316 2.34 5.86 -20.16
C PRO A 316 3.05 7.12 -19.68
N LEU A 317 2.33 7.99 -18.98
CA LEU A 317 2.83 9.30 -18.55
C LEU A 317 3.43 9.25 -17.14
N GLY A 318 2.78 8.57 -16.19
CA GLY A 318 3.16 8.58 -14.78
C GLY A 318 4.56 8.02 -14.52
N ASP A 319 4.88 6.91 -15.16
CA ASP A 319 6.16 6.23 -14.98
C ASP A 319 7.35 7.07 -15.46
N GLU A 320 7.21 7.77 -16.59
CA GLU A 320 8.24 8.67 -17.13
C GLU A 320 8.46 9.90 -16.23
N ILE A 321 7.37 10.47 -15.73
CA ILE A 321 7.42 11.65 -14.86
C ILE A 321 8.11 11.30 -13.53
N GLU A 322 7.79 10.15 -12.93
CA GLU A 322 8.46 9.71 -11.71
C GLU A 322 9.95 9.49 -11.95
N LEU A 323 10.31 8.79 -13.02
CA LEU A 323 11.71 8.55 -13.38
C LEU A 323 12.47 9.87 -13.59
N GLY A 324 11.88 10.83 -14.28
CA GLY A 324 12.45 12.16 -14.47
C GLY A 324 12.67 12.92 -13.17
N ALA A 325 11.71 12.83 -12.23
CA ALA A 325 11.82 13.42 -10.90
C ALA A 325 12.94 12.78 -10.07
N VAL A 326 13.09 11.45 -10.16
CA VAL A 326 14.19 10.72 -9.52
C VAL A 326 15.53 11.17 -10.08
N LYS A 327 15.73 11.17 -11.39
CA LYS A 327 16.98 11.62 -12.01
C LYS A 327 17.33 13.07 -11.63
N ARG A 328 16.34 13.95 -11.62
CA ARG A 328 16.54 15.35 -11.24
C ARG A 328 16.99 15.51 -9.77
N LEU A 329 16.42 14.69 -8.85
CA LEU A 329 16.75 14.80 -7.43
C LEU A 329 18.09 14.17 -7.06
N PHE A 330 18.35 12.99 -7.64
CA PHE A 330 19.51 12.19 -7.28
C PHE A 330 20.75 12.47 -8.15
N GLY A 331 20.59 13.15 -9.30
CA GLY A 331 21.71 13.47 -10.20
C GLY A 331 22.43 12.20 -10.63
N ASP A 332 23.77 12.21 -10.57
CA ASP A 332 24.60 11.05 -10.96
C ASP A 332 24.33 9.82 -10.09
N HIS A 333 23.90 10.01 -8.84
CA HIS A 333 23.56 8.90 -7.95
C HIS A 333 22.32 8.10 -8.40
N ALA A 334 21.46 8.66 -9.25
CA ALA A 334 20.33 7.94 -9.86
C ALA A 334 20.80 6.69 -10.65
N TYR A 335 22.04 6.70 -11.18
CA TYR A 335 22.65 5.58 -11.90
C TYR A 335 23.32 4.55 -11.00
N GLU A 336 23.42 4.83 -9.69
CA GLU A 336 24.03 3.95 -8.70
C GLU A 336 23.01 3.23 -7.83
N LEU A 337 21.83 3.83 -7.62
CA LEU A 337 20.71 3.20 -6.86
C LEU A 337 19.97 2.18 -7.71
N SER A 338 19.17 1.33 -7.05
CA SER A 338 18.16 0.49 -7.74
C SER A 338 16.77 1.05 -7.49
N MET A 339 15.90 0.98 -8.49
CA MET A 339 14.50 1.38 -8.41
C MET A 339 13.64 0.29 -9.02
N SER A 340 12.56 -0.12 -8.36
CA SER A 340 11.64 -1.10 -8.94
C SER A 340 10.19 -0.82 -8.59
N SER A 341 9.26 -1.33 -9.40
CA SER A 341 7.82 -1.28 -9.10
C SER A 341 7.27 -2.67 -8.86
N THR A 342 6.88 -2.91 -7.62
CA THR A 342 6.22 -4.16 -7.19
C THR A 342 4.78 -4.27 -7.68
N LYS A 343 4.20 -3.17 -8.21
CA LYS A 343 2.90 -3.19 -8.90
C LYS A 343 2.93 -4.06 -10.15
N SER A 344 4.09 -4.33 -10.72
CA SER A 344 4.25 -5.29 -11.81
C SER A 344 3.81 -6.71 -11.42
N ALA A 345 3.89 -7.07 -10.14
CA ALA A 345 3.52 -8.38 -9.60
C ALA A 345 2.10 -8.43 -9.02
N ILE A 346 1.65 -7.36 -8.37
CA ILE A 346 0.39 -7.36 -7.59
C ILE A 346 -0.68 -6.41 -8.12
N GLY A 347 -0.38 -5.61 -9.15
CA GLY A 347 -1.24 -4.53 -9.58
C GLY A 347 -1.19 -3.33 -8.62
N HIS A 348 -2.05 -2.37 -8.84
CA HIS A 348 -2.16 -1.17 -8.05
C HIS A 348 -3.24 -1.31 -6.98
N LEU A 349 -2.84 -1.46 -5.71
CA LEU A 349 -3.74 -1.66 -4.57
C LEU A 349 -4.38 -0.36 -4.06
N LEU A 350 -4.35 0.71 -4.85
CA LEU A 350 -4.97 2.01 -4.54
C LEU A 350 -4.59 2.50 -3.14
N GLY A 351 -5.57 2.63 -2.22
CA GLY A 351 -5.31 3.10 -0.86
C GLY A 351 -4.40 2.20 -0.02
N ALA A 352 -4.30 0.91 -0.34
CA ALA A 352 -3.38 -0.02 0.32
C ALA A 352 -1.96 0.01 -0.27
N ALA A 353 -1.77 0.55 -1.49
CA ALA A 353 -0.51 0.46 -2.23
C ALA A 353 0.68 0.96 -1.41
N GLY A 354 0.60 2.18 -0.86
CA GLY A 354 1.73 2.80 -0.16
C GLY A 354 2.18 2.05 1.09
N SER A 355 1.28 1.38 1.81
CA SER A 355 1.65 0.61 2.99
C SER A 355 2.20 -0.77 2.66
N VAL A 356 1.65 -1.45 1.65
CA VAL A 356 2.20 -2.71 1.14
C VAL A 356 3.61 -2.50 0.59
N GLU A 357 3.82 -1.45 -0.16
CA GLU A 357 5.12 -1.08 -0.74
C GLU A 357 6.13 -0.61 0.31
N ALA A 358 5.68 0.07 1.36
CA ALA A 358 6.51 0.37 2.53
C ALA A 358 7.03 -0.92 3.21
N ILE A 359 6.16 -1.93 3.38
CA ILE A 359 6.56 -3.24 3.90
C ILE A 359 7.58 -3.90 2.98
N PHE A 360 7.41 -3.88 1.66
CA PHE A 360 8.39 -4.42 0.72
C PHE A 360 9.73 -3.67 0.77
N ALA A 361 9.72 -2.35 0.95
CA ALA A 361 10.94 -1.58 1.13
C ALA A 361 11.69 -1.95 2.42
N ILE A 362 10.95 -2.21 3.51
CA ILE A 362 11.51 -2.68 4.79
C ILE A 362 12.08 -4.10 4.65
N LEU A 363 11.40 -4.99 3.93
CA LEU A 363 11.90 -6.34 3.68
C LEU A 363 13.15 -6.34 2.80
N ALA A 364 13.25 -5.41 1.84
CA ALA A 364 14.47 -5.21 1.07
C ALA A 364 15.66 -4.75 1.93
N LEU A 365 15.41 -3.89 2.93
CA LEU A 365 16.42 -3.53 3.95
C LEU A 365 16.87 -4.73 4.78
N ARG A 366 15.90 -5.54 5.24
CA ARG A 366 16.14 -6.71 6.08
C ARG A 366 17.02 -7.76 5.38
N ASP A 367 16.70 -8.06 4.14
CA ASP A 367 17.27 -9.21 3.43
C ASP A 367 18.42 -8.83 2.47
N GLY A 368 18.61 -7.55 2.19
CA GLY A 368 19.64 -7.12 1.23
C GLY A 368 19.34 -7.58 -0.20
N VAL A 369 18.05 -7.67 -0.56
CA VAL A 369 17.57 -8.06 -1.90
C VAL A 369 16.47 -7.11 -2.33
N VAL A 370 16.55 -6.57 -3.53
CA VAL A 370 15.51 -5.70 -4.10
C VAL A 370 14.60 -6.48 -5.05
N PRO A 371 13.27 -6.31 -4.95
CA PRO A 371 12.31 -7.04 -5.77
C PRO A 371 12.32 -6.56 -7.23
N PRO A 372 11.93 -7.42 -8.18
CA PRO A 372 11.99 -7.11 -9.59
C PRO A 372 10.85 -6.19 -10.05
N THR A 373 11.08 -5.50 -11.16
CA THR A 373 10.04 -4.99 -12.03
C THR A 373 9.75 -6.03 -13.08
N LEU A 374 8.61 -6.72 -12.98
CA LEU A 374 8.19 -7.73 -13.95
C LEU A 374 7.80 -7.07 -15.27
N ASN A 375 7.87 -7.85 -16.36
CA ASN A 375 7.40 -7.46 -17.70
C ASN A 375 8.14 -6.26 -18.34
N LEU A 376 9.26 -5.85 -17.78
CA LEU A 376 10.12 -4.83 -18.37
C LEU A 376 10.98 -5.48 -19.45
N ASP A 377 10.38 -5.68 -20.63
CA ASP A 377 11.00 -6.34 -21.79
C ASP A 377 11.68 -5.35 -22.72
N ASN A 378 11.01 -4.22 -22.97
CA ASN A 378 11.45 -3.14 -23.83
C ASN A 378 11.35 -1.82 -23.05
N PRO A 379 12.38 -1.45 -22.27
CA PRO A 379 12.37 -0.19 -21.53
C PRO A 379 12.22 1.01 -22.46
N SER A 380 11.42 1.99 -22.06
CA SER A 380 11.35 3.27 -22.77
C SER A 380 12.73 3.92 -22.85
N PRO A 381 13.04 4.71 -23.90
CA PRO A 381 14.37 5.28 -24.13
C PRO A 381 14.94 6.13 -22.97
N SER A 382 14.08 6.69 -22.13
CA SER A 382 14.46 7.43 -20.91
C SER A 382 14.92 6.53 -19.76
N CYS A 383 14.66 5.20 -19.83
CA CYS A 383 14.90 4.22 -18.77
C CYS A 383 16.33 3.68 -18.82
N ASP A 384 17.30 4.50 -18.45
CA ASP A 384 18.73 4.21 -18.48
C ASP A 384 19.35 4.00 -17.08
N ILE A 385 18.52 3.90 -16.03
CA ILE A 385 18.94 3.53 -14.67
C ILE A 385 18.58 2.08 -14.36
N ASP A 386 19.05 1.58 -13.21
CA ASP A 386 18.73 0.21 -12.76
C ASP A 386 17.28 0.10 -12.25
N LEU A 387 16.39 -0.38 -13.10
CA LEU A 387 14.98 -0.62 -12.80
C LEU A 387 14.68 -2.07 -12.35
N VAL A 388 15.72 -2.85 -12.03
CA VAL A 388 15.65 -4.25 -11.58
C VAL A 388 14.75 -5.10 -12.49
N PRO A 389 15.07 -5.23 -13.79
CA PRO A 389 14.18 -5.90 -14.73
C PRO A 389 14.07 -7.40 -14.45
N LYS A 390 12.85 -7.92 -14.36
CA LYS A 390 12.44 -9.34 -14.36
C LYS A 390 12.91 -10.21 -13.19
N GLN A 391 14.08 -9.98 -12.61
CA GLN A 391 14.65 -10.81 -11.56
C GLN A 391 15.05 -9.97 -10.37
N ALA A 392 14.80 -10.49 -9.17
CA ALA A 392 15.29 -9.89 -7.93
C ALA A 392 16.82 -9.78 -7.95
N LYS A 393 17.34 -8.73 -7.31
CA LYS A 393 18.77 -8.41 -7.31
C LYS A 393 19.29 -8.34 -5.89
N GLU A 394 20.35 -9.07 -5.58
CA GLU A 394 21.11 -8.88 -4.34
C GLU A 394 21.70 -7.48 -4.32
N ARG A 395 21.39 -6.75 -3.27
CA ARG A 395 21.88 -5.39 -3.05
C ARG A 395 21.82 -5.06 -1.58
N ARG A 396 22.94 -4.67 -1.01
CA ARG A 396 22.95 -4.12 0.34
C ARG A 396 22.17 -2.82 0.36
N VAL A 397 21.05 -2.79 1.09
CA VAL A 397 20.18 -1.63 1.27
C VAL A 397 20.36 -1.12 2.68
N ARG A 398 20.84 0.11 2.86
CA ARG A 398 20.94 0.81 4.15
C ARG A 398 19.79 1.78 4.33
N TYR A 399 19.37 2.39 3.23
CA TYR A 399 18.27 3.35 3.18
C TYR A 399 17.38 3.04 1.99
N ALA A 400 16.12 2.80 2.27
CA ALA A 400 15.09 2.59 1.26
C ALA A 400 14.08 3.74 1.26
N LEU A 401 13.73 4.22 0.07
CA LEU A 401 12.69 5.21 -0.14
C LEU A 401 11.48 4.55 -0.80
N SER A 402 10.26 4.86 -0.34
CA SER A 402 9.01 4.39 -0.94
C SER A 402 8.17 5.58 -1.37
N ASN A 403 7.73 5.59 -2.63
CA ASN A 403 6.95 6.67 -3.24
C ASN A 403 5.48 6.29 -3.44
N SER A 404 4.60 7.23 -3.19
CA SER A 404 3.17 7.12 -3.52
C SER A 404 2.67 8.46 -4.05
N PHE A 405 2.09 8.45 -5.26
CA PHE A 405 1.56 9.64 -5.94
C PHE A 405 0.10 9.39 -6.29
N GLY A 406 -0.82 10.18 -5.72
CA GLY A 406 -2.25 9.92 -5.79
C GLY A 406 -3.00 10.90 -6.68
N PHE A 407 -4.14 10.45 -7.20
CA PHE A 407 -5.14 11.33 -7.81
C PHE A 407 -5.48 12.48 -6.86
N GLY A 408 -5.70 13.68 -7.40
CA GLY A 408 -5.77 14.91 -6.63
C GLY A 408 -4.41 15.57 -6.43
N GLY A 409 -3.34 14.98 -6.99
CA GLY A 409 -1.97 15.48 -6.87
C GLY A 409 -1.42 15.37 -5.45
N THR A 410 -1.83 14.36 -4.70
CA THR A 410 -1.35 14.14 -3.33
C THR A 410 -0.16 13.18 -3.34
N ASN A 411 0.99 13.63 -2.86
CA ASN A 411 2.25 12.89 -2.93
C ASN A 411 2.81 12.62 -1.54
N ALA A 412 3.30 11.40 -1.33
CA ALA A 412 3.98 10.96 -0.13
C ALA A 412 5.25 10.18 -0.48
N SER A 413 6.32 10.43 0.27
CA SER A 413 7.56 9.65 0.22
C SER A 413 8.00 9.31 1.63
N LEU A 414 8.29 8.03 1.88
CA LEU A 414 8.78 7.52 3.16
C LEU A 414 10.23 7.06 3.00
N ILE A 415 11.05 7.26 4.04
CA ILE A 415 12.42 6.74 4.08
C ILE A 415 12.58 5.87 5.31
N PHE A 416 13.11 4.68 5.09
CA PHE A 416 13.42 3.70 6.11
C PHE A 416 14.93 3.44 6.19
N SER A 417 15.43 3.17 7.40
CA SER A 417 16.76 2.64 7.62
C SER A 417 16.70 1.32 8.36
N GLY A 418 17.76 0.52 8.26
CA GLY A 418 17.91 -0.64 9.15
C GLY A 418 17.94 -0.22 10.62
N PRO A 419 17.65 -1.15 11.55
CA PRO A 419 17.77 -0.87 12.98
C PRO A 419 19.22 -0.50 13.30
N GLY A 420 19.39 0.69 13.91
CA GLY A 420 20.70 1.25 14.27
C GLY A 420 21.32 0.61 15.53
#